data_816e85a6cdea25e329e4b7a5aea2ef55
#
_entry.id   816e85a6cdea25e329e4b7a5aea2ef55
#
_cell.length_a   1.000
_cell.length_b   1.000
_cell.length_c   1.000
_cell.angle_alpha   90.00
_cell.angle_beta   90.00
_cell.angle_gamma   90.00
#
_symmetry.space_group_name_H-M   'P 1'
#
loop_
_entity.id
_entity.type
_entity.pdbx_description
1 polymer ?
#
loop_
_entity_poly.entity_id
_entity_poly.type
_entity_poly.pdbx_seq_one_letter_code
_entity_poly.pdbx_strand_id
1 'polypeptide(L)'
;MVTWNPRNVVVTALLLSAIVGAGAGFGVTYGLRSHSSPQARDFYLFAVDQGFNSSTAQGLKADYDFSANVITTNVGDTLVIHFYNPTDTAHTFTMNSPYSNDVYLPPMTNTTISNANITIHATQAGIFPFYCKFHGPSMSGSLVVQG
;
A
#
# COMPACT_ATOMS: atom_id res chain seq x y z
N MET A 1 -35.81 10.52 56.44
CA MET A 1 -34.77 11.34 55.76
C MET A 1 -33.47 10.52 55.70
N VAL A 2 -33.01 10.21 54.53
CA VAL A 2 -31.69 9.49 54.37
C VAL A 2 -30.59 10.53 54.48
N THR A 3 -29.83 10.48 55.57
CA THR A 3 -28.67 11.37 55.77
C THR A 3 -27.46 10.78 55.04
N TRP A 4 -27.07 11.41 53.94
CA TRP A 4 -25.90 11.00 53.17
C TRP A 4 -24.63 11.45 53.87
N ASN A 5 -23.75 10.51 54.21
CA ASN A 5 -22.43 10.83 54.75
C ASN A 5 -21.55 11.43 53.64
N PRO A 6 -20.97 12.64 53.78
CA PRO A 6 -20.22 13.29 52.75
C PRO A 6 -19.04 12.46 52.22
N ARG A 7 -18.42 11.61 53.05
CA ARG A 7 -17.36 10.69 52.58
C ARG A 7 -17.88 9.67 51.60
N ASN A 8 -19.09 9.13 51.80
CA ASN A 8 -19.65 8.12 50.90
C ASN A 8 -20.07 8.77 49.56
N VAL A 9 -20.52 10.02 49.59
CA VAL A 9 -20.85 10.77 48.35
C VAL A 9 -19.61 10.98 47.51
N VAL A 10 -18.48 11.41 48.10
CA VAL A 10 -17.23 11.63 47.38
C VAL A 10 -16.66 10.32 46.80
N VAL A 11 -16.66 9.23 47.59
CA VAL A 11 -16.20 7.92 47.10
C VAL A 11 -17.05 7.42 45.92
N THR A 12 -18.39 7.55 46.04
CA THR A 12 -19.30 7.14 44.96
C THR A 12 -19.11 8.00 43.69
N ALA A 13 -18.90 9.31 43.82
CA ALA A 13 -18.63 10.20 42.70
C ALA A 13 -17.29 9.87 42.00
N LEU A 14 -16.24 9.56 42.77
CA LEU A 14 -14.95 9.15 42.20
C LEU A 14 -15.01 7.81 41.45
N LEU A 15 -15.75 6.84 41.98
CA LEU A 15 -15.91 5.54 41.34
C LEU A 15 -16.74 5.68 40.02
N LEU A 16 -17.83 6.47 40.05
CA LEU A 16 -18.62 6.72 38.84
C LEU A 16 -17.83 7.46 37.77
N SER A 17 -17.01 8.45 38.14
CA SER A 17 -16.17 9.18 37.17
C SER A 17 -15.08 8.30 36.55
N ALA A 18 -14.51 7.36 37.32
CA ALA A 18 -13.53 6.40 36.81
C ALA A 18 -14.17 5.42 35.81
N ILE A 19 -15.37 4.93 36.10
CA ILE A 19 -16.10 4.01 35.19
C ILE A 19 -16.51 4.73 33.88
N VAL A 20 -17.03 5.94 33.97
CA VAL A 20 -17.43 6.73 32.81
C VAL A 20 -16.19 7.13 31.98
N GLY A 21 -15.10 7.53 32.64
CA GLY A 21 -13.84 7.89 31.96
C GLY A 21 -13.22 6.70 31.24
N ALA A 22 -13.16 5.52 31.88
CA ALA A 22 -12.67 4.31 31.24
C ALA A 22 -13.56 3.84 30.08
N GLY A 23 -14.88 3.87 30.25
CA GLY A 23 -15.83 3.51 29.19
C GLY A 23 -15.79 4.44 27.99
N ALA A 24 -15.69 5.75 28.20
CA ALA A 24 -15.55 6.72 27.13
C ALA A 24 -14.19 6.60 26.41
N GLY A 25 -13.09 6.41 27.14
CA GLY A 25 -11.76 6.20 26.57
C GLY A 25 -11.68 4.96 25.70
N PHE A 26 -12.26 3.84 26.18
CA PHE A 26 -12.35 2.59 25.41
C PHE A 26 -13.23 2.75 24.17
N GLY A 27 -14.42 3.36 24.30
CA GLY A 27 -15.34 3.57 23.18
C GLY A 27 -14.74 4.44 22.08
N VAL A 28 -14.00 5.49 22.43
CA VAL A 28 -13.31 6.35 21.45
C VAL A 28 -12.14 5.60 20.77
N THR A 29 -11.38 4.81 21.52
CA THR A 29 -10.22 4.07 20.94
C THR A 29 -10.67 2.95 19.99
N TYR A 30 -11.77 2.26 20.31
CA TYR A 30 -12.32 1.21 19.43
C TYR A 30 -13.22 1.76 18.30
N GLY A 31 -13.95 2.86 18.54
CA GLY A 31 -14.81 3.49 17.52
C GLY A 31 -14.05 4.28 16.45
N LEU A 32 -12.83 4.75 16.74
CA LEU A 32 -11.99 5.48 15.77
C LEU A 32 -11.06 4.58 14.95
N ARG A 33 -11.01 3.28 15.19
CA ARG A 33 -10.51 2.35 14.18
C ARG A 33 -11.56 2.24 13.09
N SER A 34 -11.59 3.24 12.22
CA SER A 34 -12.30 3.14 10.97
C SER A 34 -11.70 1.98 10.19
N HIS A 35 -12.32 0.81 10.29
CA HIS A 35 -12.12 -0.19 9.25
C HIS A 35 -12.71 0.47 8.00
N SER A 36 -11.85 1.01 7.15
CA SER A 36 -12.29 1.48 5.84
C SER A 36 -12.95 0.29 5.16
N SER A 37 -14.21 0.45 4.74
CA SER A 37 -14.87 -0.58 3.95
C SER A 37 -13.96 -0.94 2.77
N PRO A 38 -13.89 -2.23 2.37
CA PRO A 38 -13.11 -2.65 1.21
C PRO A 38 -13.40 -1.76 0.00
N GLN A 39 -12.36 -1.25 -0.64
CA GLN A 39 -12.46 -0.34 -1.77
C GLN A 39 -11.85 -0.98 -3.02
N ALA A 40 -12.42 -0.67 -4.18
CA ALA A 40 -11.73 -0.85 -5.44
C ALA A 40 -10.83 0.37 -5.67
N ARG A 41 -9.55 0.15 -5.96
CA ARG A 41 -8.54 1.20 -6.19
C ARG A 41 -7.84 0.97 -7.50
N ASP A 42 -7.80 1.99 -8.33
CA ASP A 42 -7.02 1.98 -9.56
C ASP A 42 -5.67 2.66 -9.33
N PHE A 43 -4.61 2.05 -9.84
CA PHE A 43 -3.26 2.60 -9.80
C PHE A 43 -2.61 2.48 -11.18
N TYR A 44 -2.04 3.60 -11.67
CA TYR A 44 -1.39 3.65 -12.97
C TYR A 44 0.12 3.58 -12.79
N LEU A 45 0.74 2.53 -13.34
CA LEU A 45 2.16 2.26 -13.25
C LEU A 45 2.77 2.23 -14.65
N PHE A 46 3.89 2.91 -14.82
CA PHE A 46 4.61 2.97 -16.08
C PHE A 46 6.02 2.41 -15.91
N ALA A 47 6.51 1.67 -16.90
CA ALA A 47 7.93 1.50 -17.08
C ALA A 47 8.49 2.82 -17.62
N VAL A 48 9.58 3.31 -17.04
CA VAL A 48 10.19 4.57 -17.43
C VAL A 48 11.68 4.36 -17.76
N ASP A 49 12.12 4.97 -18.85
CA ASP A 49 13.52 5.14 -19.17
C ASP A 49 14.02 6.36 -18.40
N GLN A 50 15.06 6.17 -17.62
CA GLN A 50 15.65 7.27 -16.85
C GLN A 50 16.57 8.17 -17.69
N GLY A 51 16.80 7.81 -18.95
CA GLY A 51 17.57 8.61 -19.90
C GLY A 51 19.03 8.82 -19.52
N PHE A 52 19.56 8.01 -18.57
CA PHE A 52 20.96 8.09 -18.19
C PHE A 52 21.82 7.37 -19.19
N ASN A 53 22.75 8.11 -19.79
CA ASN A 53 23.86 7.48 -20.49
C ASN A 53 24.78 6.85 -19.44
N SER A 54 24.77 5.51 -19.35
CA SER A 54 25.58 4.73 -18.41
C SER A 54 27.08 5.01 -18.50
N SER A 55 27.58 5.54 -19.62
CA SER A 55 28.96 5.95 -19.80
C SER A 55 29.33 7.26 -19.07
N THR A 56 28.36 8.12 -18.80
CA THR A 56 28.54 9.40 -18.11
C THR A 56 28.15 9.35 -16.62
N ALA A 57 27.34 8.38 -16.22
CA ALA A 57 26.84 8.21 -14.87
C ALA A 57 27.38 6.93 -14.22
N GLN A 58 28.71 6.79 -14.17
CA GLN A 58 29.35 5.64 -13.53
C GLN A 58 28.91 5.51 -12.07
N GLY A 59 28.26 4.39 -11.74
CA GLY A 59 27.77 4.06 -10.40
C GLY A 59 26.30 4.35 -10.16
N LEU A 60 25.56 4.98 -11.08
CA LEU A 60 24.11 4.99 -11.05
C LEU A 60 23.57 3.67 -11.63
N LYS A 61 22.69 3.03 -10.88
CA LYS A 61 22.09 1.76 -11.26
C LYS A 61 20.87 2.05 -12.12
N ALA A 62 20.82 1.48 -13.28
CA ALA A 62 19.69 1.30 -14.17
C ALA A 62 19.29 2.46 -15.08
N ASP A 63 19.15 2.02 -16.32
CA ASP A 63 18.51 2.81 -17.37
C ASP A 63 16.97 2.78 -17.26
N TYR A 64 16.38 1.86 -16.49
CA TYR A 64 14.93 1.67 -16.36
C TYR A 64 14.47 1.59 -14.89
N ASP A 65 13.26 2.13 -14.64
CA ASP A 65 12.60 2.07 -13.33
C ASP A 65 11.07 1.98 -13.50
N PHE A 66 10.34 1.78 -12.40
CA PHE A 66 8.91 2.03 -12.35
C PHE A 66 8.64 3.50 -12.06
N SER A 67 7.56 4.06 -12.62
CA SER A 67 7.12 5.45 -12.34
C SER A 67 6.78 5.70 -10.88
N ALA A 68 6.53 4.63 -10.12
CA ALA A 68 6.37 4.65 -8.67
C ALA A 68 7.01 3.39 -8.07
N ASN A 69 7.79 3.57 -7.03
CA ASN A 69 8.43 2.48 -6.29
C ASN A 69 7.71 2.11 -4.99
N VAL A 70 6.61 2.80 -4.66
CA VAL A 70 5.73 2.46 -3.52
C VAL A 70 4.27 2.59 -3.96
N ILE A 71 3.51 1.51 -3.76
CA ILE A 71 2.07 1.45 -3.95
C ILE A 71 1.44 1.12 -2.59
N THR A 72 0.43 1.87 -2.16
CA THR A 72 -0.22 1.68 -0.85
C THR A 72 -1.70 1.33 -1.01
N THR A 73 -2.16 0.34 -0.27
CA THR A 73 -3.57 -0.07 -0.19
C THR A 73 -3.89 -0.58 1.22
N ASN A 74 -5.14 -0.88 1.54
CA ASN A 74 -5.53 -1.43 2.84
C ASN A 74 -5.93 -2.90 2.72
N VAL A 75 -5.85 -3.64 3.84
CA VAL A 75 -6.42 -4.99 3.90
C VAL A 75 -7.92 -4.94 3.56
N GLY A 76 -8.36 -5.84 2.70
CA GLY A 76 -9.73 -5.90 2.17
C GLY A 76 -9.91 -5.18 0.83
N ASP A 77 -9.02 -4.26 0.44
CA ASP A 77 -9.12 -3.58 -0.84
C ASP A 77 -8.84 -4.51 -2.03
N THR A 78 -9.42 -4.17 -3.16
CA THR A 78 -9.06 -4.73 -4.47
C THR A 78 -8.32 -3.65 -5.26
N LEU A 79 -7.02 -3.87 -5.46
CA LEU A 79 -6.16 -2.98 -6.23
C LEU A 79 -6.07 -3.46 -7.68
N VAL A 80 -6.36 -2.57 -8.63
CA VAL A 80 -6.13 -2.80 -10.06
C VAL A 80 -4.96 -1.92 -10.50
N ILE A 81 -3.84 -2.55 -10.85
CA ILE A 81 -2.67 -1.86 -11.39
C ILE A 81 -2.77 -1.88 -12.91
N HIS A 82 -2.91 -0.72 -13.50
CA HIS A 82 -2.82 -0.50 -14.95
C HIS A 82 -1.36 -0.29 -15.32
N PHE A 83 -0.69 -1.36 -15.73
CA PHE A 83 0.74 -1.33 -16.06
C PHE A 83 0.94 -1.05 -17.54
N TYR A 84 1.72 -0.03 -17.86
CA TYR A 84 2.05 0.43 -19.22
C TYR A 84 3.54 0.38 -19.48
N ASN A 85 3.92 -0.06 -20.67
CA ASN A 85 5.30 0.00 -21.14
C ASN A 85 5.43 0.93 -22.38
N PRO A 86 5.76 2.21 -22.17
CA PRO A 86 6.02 3.15 -23.26
C PRO A 86 7.48 3.14 -23.71
N THR A 87 8.29 2.16 -23.29
CA THR A 87 9.71 2.08 -23.64
C THR A 87 9.96 1.15 -24.83
N ASP A 88 11.15 1.20 -25.39
CA ASP A 88 11.61 0.33 -26.49
C ASP A 88 12.14 -1.03 -26.00
N THR A 89 12.03 -1.30 -24.71
CA THR A 89 12.54 -2.51 -24.04
C THR A 89 11.40 -3.28 -23.37
N ALA A 90 11.53 -4.60 -23.25
CA ALA A 90 10.54 -5.43 -22.58
C ALA A 90 10.67 -5.32 -21.05
N HIS A 91 9.54 -5.32 -20.37
CA HIS A 91 9.47 -5.28 -18.91
C HIS A 91 8.54 -6.33 -18.34
N THR A 92 8.70 -6.61 -17.04
CA THR A 92 7.73 -7.42 -16.28
C THR A 92 7.30 -6.68 -15.02
N PHE A 93 6.07 -6.98 -14.58
CA PHE A 93 5.66 -6.75 -13.21
C PHE A 93 5.58 -8.10 -12.52
N THR A 94 6.46 -8.34 -11.58
CA THR A 94 6.59 -9.65 -10.92
C THR A 94 6.51 -9.47 -9.42
N MET A 95 5.69 -10.28 -8.77
CA MET A 95 5.58 -10.39 -7.31
C MET A 95 5.62 -11.86 -6.93
N ASN A 96 6.18 -12.12 -5.74
CA ASN A 96 6.15 -13.44 -5.11
C ASN A 96 4.91 -13.62 -4.21
N SER A 97 4.74 -14.83 -3.66
CA SER A 97 3.70 -15.11 -2.65
C SER A 97 3.72 -14.06 -1.53
N PRO A 98 2.55 -13.64 -0.99
CA PRO A 98 1.20 -14.17 -1.24
C PRO A 98 0.51 -13.61 -2.50
N TYR A 99 1.02 -12.55 -3.10
CA TYR A 99 0.41 -11.84 -4.23
C TYR A 99 1.08 -12.19 -5.57
N SER A 100 1.36 -13.47 -5.78
CA SER A 100 2.08 -13.96 -6.96
C SER A 100 1.51 -13.43 -8.27
N ASN A 101 2.32 -12.68 -9.00
CA ASN A 101 2.04 -12.14 -10.33
C ASN A 101 3.29 -12.22 -11.19
N ASP A 102 3.10 -12.41 -12.48
CA ASP A 102 4.19 -12.44 -13.46
C ASP A 102 3.65 -11.99 -14.83
N VAL A 103 3.56 -10.68 -14.99
CA VAL A 103 3.01 -10.06 -16.19
C VAL A 103 4.14 -9.53 -17.05
N TYR A 104 4.21 -9.98 -18.30
CA TYR A 104 5.17 -9.54 -19.30
C TYR A 104 4.54 -8.50 -20.23
N LEU A 105 5.24 -7.39 -20.44
CA LEU A 105 4.91 -6.39 -21.45
C LEU A 105 6.04 -6.28 -22.48
N PRO A 106 5.74 -6.51 -23.78
CA PRO A 106 6.71 -6.30 -24.83
C PRO A 106 7.07 -4.82 -24.98
N PRO A 107 8.15 -4.50 -25.71
CA PRO A 107 8.46 -3.13 -26.12
C PRO A 107 7.27 -2.45 -26.76
N MET A 108 7.19 -1.12 -26.61
CA MET A 108 6.28 -0.28 -27.38
C MET A 108 6.58 -0.42 -28.88
N THR A 109 5.52 -0.47 -29.70
CA THR A 109 5.64 -0.31 -31.16
C THR A 109 5.47 1.15 -31.55
N ASN A 110 5.75 1.50 -32.79
CA ASN A 110 5.59 2.87 -33.30
C ASN A 110 4.19 3.46 -33.11
N THR A 111 3.18 2.63 -32.88
CA THR A 111 1.77 3.03 -32.82
C THR A 111 1.04 2.55 -31.54
N THR A 112 1.67 1.70 -30.73
CA THR A 112 0.95 1.07 -29.61
C THR A 112 1.83 0.92 -28.38
N ILE A 113 1.37 1.47 -27.26
CA ILE A 113 1.93 1.24 -25.94
C ILE A 113 1.39 -0.08 -25.41
N SER A 114 2.26 -1.02 -25.05
CA SER A 114 1.84 -2.26 -24.45
C SER A 114 1.36 -2.03 -23.01
N ASN A 115 0.29 -2.70 -22.61
CA ASN A 115 -0.29 -2.55 -21.29
C ASN A 115 -0.97 -3.84 -20.81
N ALA A 116 -1.15 -3.95 -19.50
CA ALA A 116 -1.93 -5.00 -18.86
C ALA A 116 -2.54 -4.50 -17.54
N ASN A 117 -3.64 -5.12 -17.15
CA ASN A 117 -4.25 -4.91 -15.84
C ASN A 117 -3.88 -6.06 -14.91
N ILE A 118 -3.44 -5.71 -13.71
CA ILE A 118 -3.04 -6.65 -12.66
C ILE A 118 -3.96 -6.43 -11.48
N THR A 119 -4.73 -7.45 -11.10
CA THR A 119 -5.66 -7.35 -9.96
C THR A 119 -5.05 -8.03 -8.75
N ILE A 120 -4.97 -7.31 -7.63
CA ILE A 120 -4.49 -7.79 -6.33
C ILE A 120 -5.61 -7.63 -5.30
N HIS A 121 -6.01 -8.74 -4.70
CA HIS A 121 -6.87 -8.72 -3.53
C HIS A 121 -6.00 -8.63 -2.28
N ALA A 122 -6.00 -7.51 -1.59
CA ALA A 122 -5.14 -7.23 -0.45
C ALA A 122 -5.66 -7.95 0.80
N THR A 123 -5.24 -9.20 1.01
CA THR A 123 -5.73 -10.07 2.09
C THR A 123 -4.84 -10.08 3.33
N GLN A 124 -3.60 -9.59 3.23
CA GLN A 124 -2.61 -9.65 4.30
C GLN A 124 -1.86 -8.33 4.40
N ALA A 125 -1.80 -7.75 5.61
CA ALA A 125 -0.98 -6.57 5.88
C ALA A 125 0.51 -6.89 5.79
N GLY A 126 1.30 -5.93 5.28
CA GLY A 126 2.75 -6.09 5.15
C GLY A 126 3.34 -5.27 4.01
N ILE A 127 4.62 -5.53 3.74
CA ILE A 127 5.37 -4.92 2.64
C ILE A 127 5.81 -6.06 1.71
N PHE A 128 5.40 -5.97 0.45
CA PHE A 128 5.59 -7.01 -0.55
C PHE A 128 6.34 -6.43 -1.74
N PRO A 129 7.53 -6.93 -2.08
CA PRO A 129 8.30 -6.40 -3.18
C PRO A 129 7.68 -6.76 -4.53
N PHE A 130 7.76 -5.82 -5.48
CA PHE A 130 7.57 -6.08 -6.89
C PHE A 130 8.82 -5.66 -7.69
N TYR A 131 9.06 -6.29 -8.82
CA TYR A 131 10.28 -6.05 -9.60
C TYR A 131 10.11 -6.42 -11.07
N CYS A 132 10.98 -5.88 -11.91
CA CYS A 132 11.18 -6.34 -13.28
C CYS A 132 12.26 -7.41 -13.33
N LYS A 133 11.99 -8.57 -13.91
CA LYS A 133 12.94 -9.69 -14.03
C LYS A 133 14.16 -9.35 -14.91
N PHE A 134 14.00 -8.43 -15.85
CA PHE A 134 15.04 -8.09 -16.82
C PHE A 134 16.01 -7.03 -16.32
N HIS A 135 15.58 -6.15 -15.40
CA HIS A 135 16.35 -4.99 -14.97
C HIS A 135 16.77 -5.05 -13.50
N GLY A 136 16.76 -6.26 -12.93
CA GLY A 136 17.37 -6.59 -11.63
C GLY A 136 16.91 -5.67 -10.48
N PRO A 137 17.79 -5.38 -9.52
CA PRO A 137 17.38 -4.65 -8.31
C PRO A 137 17.05 -3.16 -8.55
N SER A 138 17.37 -2.62 -9.72
CA SER A 138 17.14 -1.20 -10.03
C SER A 138 15.68 -0.91 -10.33
N MET A 139 15.02 -1.72 -11.15
CA MET A 139 13.60 -1.59 -11.44
C MET A 139 12.78 -2.41 -10.44
N SER A 140 12.55 -1.85 -9.26
CA SER A 140 11.86 -2.52 -8.16
C SER A 140 11.08 -1.55 -7.29
N GLY A 141 10.09 -2.06 -6.56
CA GLY A 141 9.27 -1.29 -5.64
C GLY A 141 8.64 -2.17 -4.57
N SER A 142 7.73 -1.58 -3.80
CA SER A 142 7.03 -2.25 -2.71
C SER A 142 5.54 -1.94 -2.73
N LEU A 143 4.73 -2.97 -2.62
CA LEU A 143 3.31 -2.87 -2.27
C LEU A 143 3.20 -2.86 -0.75
N VAL A 144 2.69 -1.77 -0.18
CA VAL A 144 2.41 -1.61 1.25
C VAL A 144 0.93 -1.85 1.49
N VAL A 145 0.59 -2.93 2.16
CA VAL A 145 -0.78 -3.24 2.57
C VAL A 145 -0.94 -2.89 4.04
N GLN A 146 -1.76 -1.88 4.32
CA GLN A 146 -2.04 -1.39 5.67
C GLN A 146 -3.15 -2.22 6.31
N GLY A 147 -3.01 -2.53 7.62
CA GLY A 147 -3.98 -3.28 8.41
C GLY A 147 -4.96 -2.41 9.18
#